data_8a45ab9b794bf6944416da6ae29c5ea0
#
_entry.id   8a45ab9b794bf6944416da6ae29c5ea0
#
_cell.length_a   1.000
_cell.length_b   1.000
_cell.length_c   1.000
_cell.angle_alpha   90.00
_cell.angle_beta   90.00
_cell.angle_gamma   90.00
#
_symmetry.space_group_name_H-M   'P 1'
#
loop_
_entity.id
_entity.type
_entity.pdbx_description
1 polymer ?
#
loop_
_entity_poly.entity_id
_entity_poly.type
_entity_poly.pdbx_seq_one_letter_code
_entity_poly.pdbx_strand_id
1 'polypeptide(L)'
;MESAGLERDGLDCSFKSLIILGSDPRLQSEYGTRDEHVLRISGVPDEGRRILYGPHISLPSGLFRFELSFDLEARGRGMVTIDLTRAGGHRDFYLRRCFEWELQRGLVRISHALLQPTERFELRLYAGAGFAMAVKQLAVFRLDEAK
;
A
#
# COMPACT_ATOMS: atom_id res chain seq x y z
N MET A 1 -18.46 25.08 2.09
CA MET A 1 -18.18 24.55 2.21
C MET A 1 -18.12 24.08 2.38
N GLU A 2 -18.01 24.12 2.50
CA GLU A 2 -17.70 23.54 2.76
C GLU A 2 -17.54 22.86 2.78
N SER A 3 -18.68 23.03 3.09
CA SER A 3 -18.12 21.98 3.45
C SER A 3 -16.86 21.85 3.06
N ALA A 4 -16.54 22.42 2.60
CA ALA A 4 -15.24 22.33 2.25
C ALA A 4 -14.28 22.09 3.35
N GLY A 5 -14.58 22.54 4.45
CA GLY A 5 -13.66 22.37 5.53
C GLY A 5 -13.35 20.96 5.89
N LEU A 6 -14.26 20.07 5.60
CA LEU A 6 -14.08 18.70 6.06
C LEU A 6 -12.97 17.97 5.35
N GLU A 7 -12.74 18.29 4.10
CA GLU A 7 -11.74 17.54 3.37
C GLU A 7 -10.38 18.11 3.44
N ARG A 8 -10.21 19.29 3.94
CA ARG A 8 -8.93 19.98 3.84
C ARG A 8 -7.79 19.21 4.46
N ASP A 9 -8.06 18.40 5.43
CA ASP A 9 -7.02 17.64 6.09
C ASP A 9 -7.09 16.17 5.75
N GLY A 10 -7.91 15.78 4.79
CA GLY A 10 -8.02 14.39 4.42
C GLY A 10 -8.75 13.52 5.41
N LEU A 11 -9.41 14.13 6.39
CA LEU A 11 -10.07 13.37 7.45
C LEU A 11 -11.58 13.38 7.27
N ASP A 12 -12.01 13.49 6.03
CA ASP A 12 -13.42 13.51 5.68
C ASP A 12 -14.06 12.18 6.00
N CYS A 13 -15.07 12.20 6.86
CA CYS A 13 -15.74 10.97 7.26
C CYS A 13 -16.59 10.39 6.15
N SER A 14 -16.72 11.07 5.01
CA SER A 14 -17.41 10.51 3.85
C SER A 14 -16.48 9.67 2.98
N PHE A 15 -15.22 9.55 3.32
CA PHE A 15 -14.29 8.70 2.58
C PHE A 15 -14.87 7.29 2.45
N LYS A 16 -14.89 6.74 1.26
CA LYS A 16 -15.39 5.39 1.03
C LYS A 16 -14.38 4.48 0.35
N SER A 17 -13.73 4.96 -0.68
CA SER A 17 -12.73 4.15 -1.36
C SER A 17 -11.80 5.04 -2.17
N LEU A 18 -10.64 4.49 -2.48
CA LEU A 18 -9.65 5.16 -3.29
C LEU A 18 -8.87 4.09 -4.04
N ILE A 19 -8.74 4.27 -5.35
CA ILE A 19 -7.95 3.37 -6.19
C ILE A 19 -6.74 4.14 -6.67
N ILE A 20 -5.56 3.60 -6.40
CA ILE A 20 -4.29 4.22 -6.79
C ILE A 20 -3.61 3.26 -7.76
N LEU A 21 -3.52 3.66 -9.03
CA LEU A 21 -2.90 2.81 -10.05
C LEU A 21 -1.40 2.73 -9.84
N GLY A 22 -0.80 1.64 -10.34
CA GLY A 22 0.65 1.47 -10.24
C GLY A 22 1.42 2.60 -10.87
N SER A 23 0.85 3.24 -11.90
CA SER A 23 1.49 4.37 -12.56
C SER A 23 1.40 5.66 -11.77
N ASP A 24 0.59 5.70 -10.71
CA ASP A 24 0.43 6.90 -9.89
C ASP A 24 1.74 7.19 -9.15
N PRO A 25 2.27 8.42 -9.21
CA PRO A 25 3.53 8.73 -8.55
C PRO A 25 3.51 8.60 -7.03
N ARG A 26 2.34 8.48 -6.43
CA ARG A 26 2.27 8.24 -4.98
C ARG A 26 2.76 6.86 -4.59
N LEU A 27 2.72 5.88 -5.51
CA LEU A 27 3.33 4.58 -5.29
C LEU A 27 4.75 4.63 -5.83
N GLN A 28 5.73 4.33 -4.99
CA GLN A 28 7.13 4.55 -5.29
C GLN A 28 7.96 3.30 -5.07
N SER A 29 9.06 3.20 -5.80
CA SER A 29 10.02 2.12 -5.66
C SER A 29 11.36 2.57 -6.18
N GLU A 30 12.44 2.23 -5.47
CA GLU A 30 13.79 2.48 -5.96
C GLU A 30 14.18 1.50 -7.05
N TYR A 31 13.42 0.44 -7.23
CA TYR A 31 13.69 -0.61 -8.22
C TYR A 31 12.64 -0.62 -9.31
N GLY A 32 11.89 0.47 -9.44
CA GLY A 32 10.71 0.48 -10.27
C GLY A 32 10.85 1.31 -11.53
N THR A 33 10.10 0.92 -12.53
CA THR A 33 9.94 1.66 -13.78
C THR A 33 8.45 1.72 -14.09
N ARG A 34 7.95 2.91 -14.36
CA ARG A 34 6.53 3.07 -14.67
C ARG A 34 6.28 2.75 -16.14
N ASP A 35 5.19 2.02 -16.37
CA ASP A 35 4.85 1.55 -17.69
C ASP A 35 3.34 1.62 -17.80
N GLU A 36 2.82 2.57 -18.56
CA GLU A 36 1.39 2.81 -18.74
C GLU A 36 0.65 2.87 -17.41
N HIS A 37 0.10 1.73 -16.96
CA HIS A 37 -0.73 1.68 -15.77
C HIS A 37 -0.10 0.90 -14.63
N VAL A 38 1.12 0.43 -14.80
CA VAL A 38 1.76 -0.43 -13.79
C VAL A 38 3.09 0.16 -13.35
N LEU A 39 3.54 -0.28 -12.19
CA LEU A 39 4.88 -0.03 -11.69
C LEU A 39 5.60 -1.36 -11.69
N ARG A 40 6.59 -1.51 -12.57
CA ARG A 40 7.38 -2.74 -12.66
C ARG A 40 8.56 -2.64 -11.72
N ILE A 41 8.70 -3.63 -10.88
CA ILE A 41 9.78 -3.68 -9.89
C ILE A 41 10.63 -4.90 -10.21
N SER A 42 11.94 -4.69 -10.35
CA SER A 42 12.88 -5.78 -10.62
C SER A 42 14.28 -5.33 -10.21
N GLY A 43 15.22 -6.25 -10.27
CA GLY A 43 16.61 -5.91 -9.97
C GLY A 43 16.89 -5.74 -8.48
N VAL A 44 16.09 -6.34 -7.63
CA VAL A 44 16.29 -6.26 -6.18
C VAL A 44 17.56 -7.05 -5.85
N PRO A 45 18.55 -6.41 -5.22
CA PRO A 45 19.89 -7.04 -5.11
C PRO A 45 20.05 -8.02 -3.95
N ASP A 46 19.36 -7.79 -2.83
CA ASP A 46 19.55 -8.64 -1.66
C ASP A 46 18.31 -8.58 -0.77
N GLU A 47 18.39 -9.18 0.40
CA GLU A 47 17.21 -9.36 1.24
C GLU A 47 16.81 -8.11 2.00
N GLY A 48 15.54 -8.03 2.37
CA GLY A 48 15.03 -7.00 3.25
C GLY A 48 14.95 -5.63 2.62
N ARG A 49 14.89 -5.56 1.31
CA ARG A 49 14.80 -4.27 0.63
C ARG A 49 13.38 -3.78 0.56
N ARG A 50 13.19 -2.50 0.85
CA ARG A 50 11.88 -1.87 0.67
C ARG A 50 11.71 -1.66 -0.83
N ILE A 51 10.79 -2.43 -1.42
CA ILE A 51 10.61 -2.42 -2.86
C ILE A 51 9.40 -1.61 -3.30
N LEU A 52 8.49 -1.29 -2.38
CA LEU A 52 7.30 -0.49 -2.70
C LEU A 52 6.91 0.29 -1.46
N TYR A 53 6.53 1.54 -1.63
CA TYR A 53 6.05 2.35 -0.52
C TYR A 53 5.15 3.49 -1.04
N GLY A 54 4.29 3.95 -0.16
CA GLY A 54 3.33 5.01 -0.43
C GLY A 54 1.94 4.58 0.00
N PRO A 55 0.93 5.39 -0.22
CA PRO A 55 0.88 6.61 -1.01
C PRO A 55 0.99 7.92 -0.21
N HIS A 56 1.25 7.88 1.08
CA HIS A 56 1.39 9.07 1.93
C HIS A 56 0.11 9.90 1.94
N ILE A 57 -1.01 9.25 2.17
CA ILE A 57 -2.32 9.92 2.21
C ILE A 57 -2.82 9.98 3.63
N SER A 58 -3.76 10.89 3.88
CA SER A 58 -4.43 10.98 5.17
C SER A 58 -5.69 10.13 5.14
N LEU A 59 -5.93 9.38 6.20
CA LEU A 59 -7.10 8.55 6.35
C LEU A 59 -7.81 8.89 7.65
N PRO A 60 -9.15 8.92 7.64
CA PRO A 60 -9.87 9.11 8.89
C PRO A 60 -9.83 7.84 9.74
N SER A 61 -10.29 7.92 10.98
CA SER A 61 -10.46 6.72 11.77
C SER A 61 -11.56 5.86 11.14
N GLY A 62 -11.48 4.55 11.35
CA GLY A 62 -12.48 3.64 10.80
C GLY A 62 -11.86 2.29 10.50
N LEU A 63 -12.68 1.41 9.94
CA LEU A 63 -12.24 0.08 9.53
C LEU A 63 -11.98 0.10 8.03
N PHE A 64 -10.78 -0.27 7.63
CA PHE A 64 -10.36 -0.21 6.25
C PHE A 64 -9.86 -1.55 5.76
N ARG A 65 -9.99 -1.76 4.45
CA ARG A 65 -9.35 -2.87 3.76
C ARG A 65 -8.42 -2.30 2.70
N PHE A 66 -7.19 -2.78 2.74
CA PHE A 66 -6.15 -2.40 1.79
C PHE A 66 -5.90 -3.60 0.88
N GLU A 67 -5.96 -3.40 -0.43
CA GLU A 67 -5.74 -4.48 -1.39
C GLU A 67 -4.67 -4.07 -2.38
N LEU A 68 -3.56 -4.78 -2.36
CA LEU A 68 -2.49 -4.57 -3.31
C LEU A 68 -2.59 -5.66 -4.38
N SER A 69 -2.76 -5.23 -5.63
CA SER A 69 -2.91 -6.14 -6.77
C SER A 69 -1.68 -6.05 -7.66
N PHE A 70 -1.15 -7.18 -8.07
CA PHE A 70 0.07 -7.22 -8.86
C PHE A 70 0.17 -8.53 -9.61
N ASP A 71 1.07 -8.57 -10.60
CA ASP A 71 1.49 -9.80 -11.25
C ASP A 71 2.87 -10.16 -10.74
N LEU A 72 3.01 -11.35 -10.19
CA LEU A 72 4.32 -11.82 -9.74
C LEU A 72 5.10 -12.28 -10.96
N GLU A 73 6.27 -11.68 -11.18
CA GLU A 73 7.11 -12.01 -12.33
C GLU A 73 8.28 -12.90 -11.95
N ALA A 74 8.79 -12.75 -10.73
CA ALA A 74 9.82 -13.64 -10.19
C ALA A 74 9.70 -13.64 -8.67
N ARG A 75 9.71 -14.85 -8.10
CA ARG A 75 9.53 -15.00 -6.66
C ARG A 75 10.74 -14.49 -5.87
N GLY A 76 11.92 -14.67 -6.44
CA GLY A 76 13.13 -14.30 -5.72
C GLY A 76 13.35 -15.15 -4.50
N ARG A 77 14.22 -14.68 -3.63
CA ARG A 77 14.61 -15.39 -2.42
C ARG A 77 14.17 -14.60 -1.19
N GLY A 78 14.05 -15.34 -0.10
CA GLY A 78 13.80 -14.72 1.19
C GLY A 78 12.36 -14.39 1.45
N MET A 79 12.15 -13.75 2.57
CA MET A 79 10.84 -13.41 3.08
C MET A 79 10.29 -12.19 2.39
N VAL A 80 9.00 -12.17 2.12
CA VAL A 80 8.30 -10.96 1.67
C VAL A 80 7.42 -10.52 2.83
N THR A 81 7.61 -9.27 3.25
CA THR A 81 6.82 -8.72 4.36
C THR A 81 6.13 -7.44 3.92
N ILE A 82 5.02 -7.16 4.58
CA ILE A 82 4.23 -5.97 4.32
C ILE A 82 3.95 -5.29 5.64
N ASP A 83 4.05 -3.96 5.68
CA ASP A 83 3.68 -3.21 6.86
C ASP A 83 2.84 -2.01 6.50
N LEU A 84 2.13 -1.51 7.49
CA LEU A 84 1.35 -0.28 7.40
C LEU A 84 1.91 0.68 8.41
N THR A 85 2.18 1.90 7.97
CA THR A 85 2.80 2.89 8.84
C THR A 85 2.08 4.22 8.71
N ARG A 86 2.41 5.12 9.60
CA ARG A 86 1.89 6.49 9.58
C ARG A 86 3.05 7.46 9.75
N ALA A 87 2.76 8.73 9.46
CA ALA A 87 3.74 9.80 9.58
C ALA A 87 4.98 9.51 8.75
N GLY A 88 4.77 8.99 7.54
CA GLY A 88 5.88 8.79 6.62
C GLY A 88 6.79 7.65 7.03
N GLY A 89 6.26 6.64 7.69
CA GLY A 89 7.04 5.46 8.04
C GLY A 89 7.66 5.50 9.42
N HIS A 90 7.27 6.49 10.23
CA HIS A 90 7.85 6.60 11.57
C HIS A 90 7.33 5.55 12.54
N ARG A 91 6.13 5.05 12.34
CA ARG A 91 5.53 4.10 13.27
C ARG A 91 4.75 3.05 12.52
N ASP A 92 5.19 1.81 12.65
CA ASP A 92 4.44 0.67 12.15
C ASP A 92 3.26 0.42 13.08
N PHE A 93 2.08 0.21 12.52
CA PHE A 93 0.94 -0.24 13.31
C PHE A 93 0.44 -1.59 12.84
N TYR A 94 1.06 -2.15 11.82
CA TYR A 94 0.75 -3.48 11.32
C TYR A 94 1.95 -4.00 10.54
N LEU A 95 2.33 -5.24 10.78
CA LEU A 95 3.47 -5.86 10.11
C LEU A 95 3.20 -7.35 10.05
N ARG A 96 3.34 -7.94 8.87
CA ARG A 96 3.29 -9.38 8.75
C ARG A 96 4.02 -9.87 7.50
N ARG A 97 4.27 -11.16 7.49
CA ARG A 97 4.82 -11.84 6.34
C ARG A 97 3.70 -12.08 5.33
N CYS A 98 4.00 -11.92 4.05
CA CYS A 98 3.07 -12.30 2.99
C CYS A 98 3.11 -13.81 2.81
N PHE A 99 1.94 -14.40 2.60
CA PHE A 99 1.85 -15.84 2.36
C PHE A 99 2.17 -16.15 0.90
N GLU A 100 2.74 -17.34 0.65
CA GLU A 100 3.06 -17.74 -0.72
C GLU A 100 1.84 -17.70 -1.63
N TRP A 101 0.69 -18.15 -1.14
CA TRP A 101 -0.51 -18.14 -1.96
C TRP A 101 -0.95 -16.72 -2.32
N GLU A 102 -0.66 -15.73 -1.47
CA GLU A 102 -0.95 -14.33 -1.79
C GLU A 102 -0.05 -13.86 -2.93
N LEU A 103 1.22 -14.20 -2.86
CA LEU A 103 2.17 -13.79 -3.88
C LEU A 103 1.84 -14.43 -5.22
N GLN A 104 1.50 -15.72 -5.22
CA GLN A 104 1.18 -16.42 -6.44
C GLN A 104 -0.14 -15.92 -7.05
N ARG A 105 -1.09 -15.58 -6.20
CA ARG A 105 -2.37 -15.06 -6.62
C ARG A 105 -2.26 -13.61 -7.12
N GLY A 106 -1.27 -12.87 -6.62
CA GLY A 106 -1.11 -11.47 -6.98
C GLY A 106 -2.05 -10.54 -6.25
N LEU A 107 -2.39 -10.89 -5.02
CA LEU A 107 -3.29 -10.07 -4.21
C LEU A 107 -2.99 -10.22 -2.75
N VAL A 108 -2.64 -9.12 -2.10
CA VAL A 108 -2.48 -9.06 -0.65
C VAL A 108 -3.60 -8.18 -0.11
N ARG A 109 -4.40 -8.74 0.78
CA ARG A 109 -5.55 -8.05 1.36
C ARG A 109 -5.38 -7.95 2.86
N ILE A 110 -5.49 -6.75 3.40
CA ILE A 110 -5.34 -6.49 4.82
C ILE A 110 -6.54 -5.69 5.29
N SER A 111 -7.23 -6.16 6.32
CA SER A 111 -8.27 -5.39 6.98
C SER A 111 -7.73 -4.92 8.32
N HIS A 112 -7.88 -3.65 8.60
CA HIS A 112 -7.30 -3.08 9.81
C HIS A 112 -8.11 -1.88 10.27
N ALA A 113 -8.29 -1.76 11.57
CA ALA A 113 -9.02 -0.64 12.16
C ALA A 113 -8.03 0.47 12.51
N LEU A 114 -8.33 1.68 12.05
CA LEU A 114 -7.57 2.85 12.43
C LEU A 114 -8.34 3.51 13.57
N LEU A 115 -7.79 3.43 14.77
CA LEU A 115 -8.48 3.93 15.97
C LEU A 115 -8.47 5.46 16.04
N GLN A 116 -7.59 6.09 15.29
CA GLN A 116 -7.52 7.53 15.20
C GLN A 116 -7.13 7.91 13.78
N PRO A 117 -7.37 9.16 13.38
CA PRO A 117 -6.97 9.59 12.05
C PRO A 117 -5.48 9.38 11.85
N THR A 118 -5.12 8.99 10.64
CA THR A 118 -3.74 8.66 10.30
C THR A 118 -3.28 9.59 9.21
N GLU A 119 -2.20 10.32 9.47
CA GLU A 119 -1.59 11.19 8.49
C GLU A 119 -0.43 10.48 7.82
N ARG A 120 -0.26 10.76 6.53
CA ARG A 120 0.86 10.24 5.77
C ARG A 120 0.93 8.72 5.86
N PHE A 121 -0.23 8.10 5.67
CA PHE A 121 -0.33 6.64 5.64
C PHE A 121 0.56 6.08 4.55
N GLU A 122 1.28 5.02 4.88
CA GLU A 122 2.16 4.37 3.93
C GLU A 122 2.06 2.87 4.09
N LEU A 123 1.85 2.20 2.97
CA LEU A 123 1.98 0.75 2.88
C LEU A 123 3.35 0.46 2.31
N ARG A 124 4.10 -0.45 2.93
CA ARG A 124 5.44 -0.79 2.46
C ARG A 124 5.55 -2.28 2.25
N LEU A 125 6.24 -2.65 1.19
CA LEU A 125 6.50 -4.05 0.87
C LEU A 125 8.00 -4.26 0.82
N TYR A 126 8.47 -5.32 1.46
CA TYR A 126 9.89 -5.68 1.52
C TYR A 126 10.07 -7.04 0.90
N ALA A 127 11.12 -7.21 0.12
CA ALA A 127 11.39 -8.48 -0.55
C ALA A 127 12.89 -8.67 -0.69
N GLY A 128 13.29 -9.80 -1.25
CA GLY A 128 14.69 -10.18 -1.36
C GLY A 128 15.18 -10.28 -2.78
N ALA A 129 16.39 -10.76 -2.91
CA ALA A 129 17.11 -10.80 -4.19
C ALA A 129 16.30 -11.52 -5.26
N GLY A 130 16.19 -10.90 -6.42
CA GLY A 130 15.53 -11.48 -7.57
C GLY A 130 14.02 -11.38 -7.59
N PHE A 131 13.42 -10.78 -6.57
CA PHE A 131 11.96 -10.58 -6.58
C PHE A 131 11.59 -9.59 -7.67
N ALA A 132 10.53 -9.88 -8.40
CA ALA A 132 10.05 -8.97 -9.44
C ALA A 132 8.53 -9.06 -9.55
N MET A 133 7.91 -7.91 -9.75
CA MET A 133 6.45 -7.86 -9.91
C MET A 133 6.04 -6.63 -10.69
N ALA A 134 4.84 -6.66 -11.23
CA ALA A 134 4.21 -5.50 -11.85
C ALA A 134 3.04 -5.10 -10.95
N VAL A 135 3.15 -3.96 -10.30
CA VAL A 135 2.11 -3.47 -9.40
C VAL A 135 1.02 -2.84 -10.24
N LYS A 136 -0.19 -3.35 -10.11
CA LYS A 136 -1.34 -2.84 -10.85
C LYS A 136 -2.03 -1.71 -10.11
N GLN A 137 -2.33 -1.91 -8.85
CA GLN A 137 -3.01 -0.88 -8.06
C GLN A 137 -2.99 -1.20 -6.57
N LEU A 138 -3.20 -0.16 -5.81
CA LEU A 138 -3.51 -0.26 -4.39
C LEU A 138 -4.91 0.31 -4.21
N ALA A 139 -5.82 -0.50 -3.67
CA ALA A 139 -7.18 -0.07 -3.38
C ALA A 139 -7.37 0.06 -1.88
N VAL A 140 -8.02 1.12 -1.46
CA VAL A 140 -8.32 1.38 -0.06
C VAL A 140 -9.82 1.52 0.06
N PHE A 141 -10.44 0.65 0.85
CA PHE A 141 -11.89 0.64 1.03
C PHE A 141 -12.22 0.88 2.49
N ARG A 142 -13.19 1.75 2.74
CA ARG A 142 -13.74 1.88 4.07
C ARG A 142 -14.85 0.85 4.24
N LEU A 143 -14.75 0.04 5.28
CA LEU A 143 -15.66 -1.07 5.49
C LEU A 143 -16.83 -0.71 6.42
N ASP A 144 -16.64 0.29 7.29
CA ASP A 144 -17.70 0.69 8.20
C ASP A 144 -18.43 1.89 7.64
N GLU A 145 -19.66 2.07 8.10
CA GLU A 145 -20.46 3.19 7.67
C GLU A 145 -20.04 4.46 8.38
N ALA A 146 -19.96 5.55 7.64
CA ALA A 146 -19.72 6.85 8.24
C ALA A 146 -21.04 7.36 8.78
N LYS A 147 -21.06 7.72 10.04
CA LYS A 147 -22.31 8.18 10.67
C LYS A 147 -22.35 9.66 10.84
#